data_f33b73eb4b8cb0f12949d5fb13ad0ca4
#
_entry.id   f33b73eb4b8cb0f12949d5fb13ad0ca4
#
_cell.length_a   1.000
_cell.length_b   1.000
_cell.length_c   1.000
_cell.angle_alpha   90.00
_cell.angle_beta   90.00
_cell.angle_gamma   90.00
#
_symmetry.space_group_name_H-M   'P 1'
#
loop_
_entity.id
_entity.type
_entity.pdbx_description
1 polymer ?
#
loop_
_entity_poly.entity_id
_entity_poly.type
_entity_poly.pdbx_seq_one_letter_code
_entity_poly.pdbx_strand_id
1 'polypeptide(L)'
;MRILFVEEQIAYEPQGVMQLSSVLKEAGHEVGLAIAAQEDPIQVARDFEPDMVGYSVMTGSQRYYFDLNLRIREALNGKQVFSVFGGPHPTFFPEMIEEPGVDGLCVGEGEGPIVDLANALGNGGLKPDIPNWWFKLDGEIVRNPVRPLVRDLGSLPHPDRELIYGKHEYLRNARIKHFMGSRGCPYQCTYCFNHAYYQIYKKERRGNQRPVESIIDEVNWVRSQWPLEHVFFIDDLFIIYDDWLEEFADQWPKQVGLPFFCNVRADLLVRWPHKAELLARAGAYTVSMGIEAANDRIRTELLKRHMTREQIVQAGRLLRDVGINVTATNILGLPGSRLEDDIDTMRLNAEAKISYGQAFIFQPYPGTELGQYAQDNDFAVGSFDDISSISWDRSVLVFQEEAEKRQVEHLQRWFAVGVEYPWLEPVIRRLIKLPHHPLVDKSYWFIHKLFKGYLLNRRVYATKFDPWQLFATAKHFFRMNA
;
A
#
# COMPACT_ATOMS: atom_id res chain seq x y z
N MET A 1 -21.58 -2.50 -21.00
CA MET A 1 -20.89 -3.79 -20.75
C MET A 1 -21.01 -4.19 -19.30
N ARG A 2 -20.84 -5.46 -19.01
CA ARG A 2 -20.78 -6.03 -17.65
C ARG A 2 -19.32 -6.36 -17.32
N ILE A 3 -18.77 -5.70 -16.30
CA ILE A 3 -17.36 -5.80 -15.90
C ILE A 3 -17.29 -6.38 -14.51
N LEU A 4 -16.56 -7.50 -14.34
CA LEU A 4 -16.35 -8.15 -13.06
C LEU A 4 -14.91 -7.91 -12.57
N PHE A 5 -14.74 -7.19 -11.48
CA PHE A 5 -13.45 -7.18 -10.77
C PHE A 5 -13.34 -8.41 -9.87
N VAL A 6 -12.14 -8.98 -9.81
CA VAL A 6 -11.86 -10.14 -8.96
C VAL A 6 -10.68 -9.82 -8.07
N GLU A 7 -10.89 -9.93 -6.74
CA GLU A 7 -9.89 -9.75 -5.71
C GLU A 7 -9.68 -11.06 -4.94
N GLU A 8 -8.43 -11.41 -4.64
CA GLU A 8 -8.13 -12.59 -3.82
C GLU A 8 -8.66 -12.40 -2.41
N GLN A 9 -8.24 -11.30 -1.77
CA GLN A 9 -8.66 -10.89 -0.44
C GLN A 9 -8.57 -9.38 -0.30
N ILE A 10 -9.38 -8.80 0.56
CA ILE A 10 -9.42 -7.37 0.80
C ILE A 10 -9.12 -7.08 2.28
N ALA A 11 -7.94 -6.51 2.54
CA ALA A 11 -7.52 -6.09 3.88
C ALA A 11 -8.05 -4.69 4.24
N TYR A 12 -7.98 -3.79 3.28
CA TYR A 12 -8.35 -2.39 3.33
C TYR A 12 -9.07 -2.03 2.04
N GLU A 13 -9.74 -0.89 2.01
CA GLU A 13 -10.44 -0.42 0.82
C GLU A 13 -9.49 -0.33 -0.40
N PRO A 14 -9.70 -1.12 -1.46
CA PRO A 14 -8.88 -1.11 -2.66
C PRO A 14 -9.19 0.12 -3.52
N GLN A 15 -8.55 1.24 -3.20
CA GLN A 15 -8.85 2.55 -3.81
C GLN A 15 -8.84 2.52 -5.34
N GLY A 16 -7.89 1.80 -5.93
CA GLY A 16 -7.81 1.66 -7.39
C GLY A 16 -9.07 1.01 -7.98
N VAL A 17 -9.49 -0.13 -7.45
CA VAL A 17 -10.68 -0.86 -7.94
C VAL A 17 -11.96 -0.04 -7.73
N MET A 18 -12.09 0.61 -6.55
CA MET A 18 -13.23 1.50 -6.29
C MET A 18 -13.26 2.68 -7.26
N GLN A 19 -12.12 3.27 -7.58
CA GLN A 19 -12.03 4.38 -8.52
C GLN A 19 -12.35 3.94 -9.95
N LEU A 20 -11.84 2.78 -10.39
CA LEU A 20 -12.16 2.22 -11.71
C LEU A 20 -13.66 1.87 -11.82
N SER A 21 -14.25 1.35 -10.76
CA SER A 21 -15.70 1.09 -10.72
C SER A 21 -16.52 2.37 -10.87
N SER A 22 -16.14 3.46 -10.19
CA SER A 22 -16.84 4.73 -10.29
C SER A 22 -16.86 5.27 -11.70
N VAL A 23 -15.70 5.35 -12.36
CA VAL A 23 -15.62 5.90 -13.73
C VAL A 23 -16.33 5.00 -14.74
N LEU A 24 -16.34 3.68 -14.55
CA LEU A 24 -17.07 2.74 -15.40
C LEU A 24 -18.59 2.90 -15.23
N LYS A 25 -19.08 3.03 -14.00
CA LYS A 25 -20.51 3.25 -13.71
C LYS A 25 -20.98 4.61 -14.25
N GLU A 26 -20.18 5.66 -14.11
CA GLU A 26 -20.46 6.96 -14.69
C GLU A 26 -20.55 6.91 -16.23
N ALA A 27 -19.72 6.05 -16.86
CA ALA A 27 -19.78 5.80 -18.30
C ALA A 27 -20.94 4.84 -18.72
N GLY A 28 -21.80 4.41 -17.79
CA GLY A 28 -22.98 3.60 -18.07
C GLY A 28 -22.72 2.09 -18.12
N HIS A 29 -21.61 1.61 -17.57
CA HIS A 29 -21.31 0.18 -17.50
C HIS A 29 -21.78 -0.42 -16.17
N GLU A 30 -22.13 -1.72 -16.18
CA GLU A 30 -22.45 -2.50 -14.99
C GLU A 30 -21.17 -3.09 -14.40
N VAL A 31 -20.92 -2.87 -13.10
CA VAL A 31 -19.72 -3.33 -12.43
C VAL A 31 -20.08 -4.25 -11.27
N GLY A 32 -19.45 -5.43 -11.26
CA GLY A 32 -19.51 -6.42 -10.18
C GLY A 32 -18.15 -6.64 -9.51
N LEU A 33 -18.17 -7.31 -8.36
CA LEU A 33 -16.98 -7.70 -7.61
C LEU A 33 -17.10 -9.16 -7.15
N ALA A 34 -16.01 -9.91 -7.23
CA ALA A 34 -15.85 -11.19 -6.55
C ALA A 34 -14.66 -11.12 -5.58
N ILE A 35 -14.82 -11.61 -4.34
CA ILE A 35 -13.78 -11.68 -3.32
C ILE A 35 -13.53 -13.15 -2.99
N ALA A 36 -12.47 -13.74 -3.53
CA ALA A 36 -12.21 -15.17 -3.46
C ALA A 36 -12.06 -15.72 -2.03
N ALA A 37 -11.58 -14.92 -1.10
CA ALA A 37 -11.52 -15.30 0.32
C ALA A 37 -12.90 -15.41 1.00
N GLN A 38 -14.00 -14.99 0.34
CA GLN A 38 -15.34 -14.94 0.91
C GLN A 38 -16.37 -15.75 0.12
N GLU A 39 -16.17 -15.91 -1.19
CA GLU A 39 -17.11 -16.54 -2.10
C GLU A 39 -16.37 -17.30 -3.21
N ASP A 40 -17.07 -18.15 -3.96
CA ASP A 40 -16.50 -18.78 -5.15
C ASP A 40 -16.53 -17.80 -6.33
N PRO A 41 -15.38 -17.26 -6.78
CA PRO A 41 -15.33 -16.31 -7.88
C PRO A 41 -15.79 -16.90 -9.21
N ILE A 42 -15.71 -18.22 -9.39
CA ILE A 42 -16.18 -18.92 -10.58
C ILE A 42 -17.72 -18.89 -10.62
N GLN A 43 -18.36 -19.14 -9.47
CA GLN A 43 -19.82 -19.07 -9.40
C GLN A 43 -20.31 -17.63 -9.59
N VAL A 44 -19.64 -16.65 -8.98
CA VAL A 44 -19.96 -15.22 -9.21
C VAL A 44 -19.83 -14.85 -10.68
N ALA A 45 -18.79 -15.32 -11.36
CA ALA A 45 -18.61 -15.05 -12.79
C ALA A 45 -19.72 -15.70 -13.64
N ARG A 46 -20.18 -16.91 -13.31
CA ARG A 46 -21.32 -17.55 -14.01
C ARG A 46 -22.62 -16.79 -13.80
N ASP A 47 -22.89 -16.34 -12.59
CA ASP A 47 -24.14 -15.63 -12.26
C ASP A 47 -24.13 -14.19 -12.81
N PHE A 48 -22.98 -13.54 -12.83
CA PHE A 48 -22.81 -12.21 -13.34
C PHE A 48 -22.66 -12.15 -14.87
N GLU A 49 -22.25 -13.23 -15.53
CA GLU A 49 -22.00 -13.30 -16.97
C GLU A 49 -21.20 -12.10 -17.53
N PRO A 50 -19.98 -11.83 -17.06
CA PRO A 50 -19.21 -10.65 -17.46
C PRO A 50 -18.84 -10.68 -18.94
N ASP A 51 -18.72 -9.49 -19.54
CA ASP A 51 -18.11 -9.29 -20.86
C ASP A 51 -16.60 -9.05 -20.69
N MET A 52 -16.19 -8.45 -19.55
CA MET A 52 -14.80 -8.21 -19.20
C MET A 52 -14.56 -8.61 -17.74
N VAL A 53 -13.41 -9.26 -17.48
CA VAL A 53 -12.93 -9.55 -16.11
C VAL A 53 -11.64 -8.77 -15.87
N GLY A 54 -11.60 -8.02 -14.75
CA GLY A 54 -10.48 -7.18 -14.37
C GLY A 54 -9.81 -7.65 -13.09
N TYR A 55 -8.48 -7.63 -13.08
CA TYR A 55 -7.63 -8.03 -11.95
C TYR A 55 -6.71 -6.89 -11.57
N SER A 56 -6.67 -6.53 -10.27
CA SER A 56 -5.70 -5.58 -9.71
C SER A 56 -4.57 -6.35 -9.04
N VAL A 57 -3.41 -6.42 -9.71
CA VAL A 57 -2.35 -7.36 -9.36
C VAL A 57 -1.19 -6.67 -8.66
N MET A 58 -0.88 -7.16 -7.44
CA MET A 58 0.34 -6.84 -6.71
C MET A 58 1.42 -7.88 -7.02
N THR A 59 2.71 -7.48 -6.95
CA THR A 59 3.81 -8.45 -7.04
C THR A 59 3.72 -9.47 -5.91
N GLY A 60 3.85 -10.75 -6.25
CA GLY A 60 3.70 -11.88 -5.34
C GLY A 60 2.31 -12.56 -5.40
N SER A 61 1.29 -11.93 -6.03
CA SER A 61 -0.03 -12.53 -6.22
C SER A 61 -0.34 -12.90 -7.68
N GLN A 62 0.56 -12.61 -8.62
CA GLN A 62 0.31 -12.76 -10.06
C GLN A 62 -0.07 -14.19 -10.46
N ARG A 63 0.63 -15.20 -9.93
CA ARG A 63 0.37 -16.62 -10.23
C ARG A 63 -1.04 -17.05 -9.86
N TYR A 64 -1.50 -16.61 -8.69
CA TYR A 64 -2.86 -16.87 -8.23
C TYR A 64 -3.90 -16.37 -9.24
N TYR A 65 -3.72 -15.12 -9.72
CA TYR A 65 -4.67 -14.51 -10.66
C TYR A 65 -4.60 -15.14 -12.05
N PHE A 66 -3.45 -15.60 -12.53
CA PHE A 66 -3.37 -16.33 -13.80
C PHE A 66 -4.16 -17.64 -13.75
N ASP A 67 -3.95 -18.43 -12.71
CA ASP A 67 -4.66 -19.71 -12.54
C ASP A 67 -6.18 -19.49 -12.39
N LEU A 68 -6.57 -18.49 -11.60
CA LEU A 68 -7.97 -18.16 -11.40
C LEU A 68 -8.64 -17.66 -12.70
N ASN A 69 -7.95 -16.84 -13.47
CA ASN A 69 -8.43 -16.34 -14.76
C ASN A 69 -8.73 -17.47 -15.73
N LEU A 70 -7.82 -18.42 -15.88
CA LEU A 70 -8.03 -19.58 -16.76
C LEU A 70 -9.25 -20.40 -16.34
N ARG A 71 -9.44 -20.63 -15.05
CA ARG A 71 -10.60 -21.34 -14.49
C ARG A 71 -11.92 -20.58 -14.72
N ILE A 72 -11.92 -19.24 -14.59
CA ILE A 72 -13.11 -18.42 -14.87
C ILE A 72 -13.45 -18.51 -16.35
N ARG A 73 -12.47 -18.36 -17.25
CA ARG A 73 -12.68 -18.46 -18.71
C ARG A 73 -13.24 -19.82 -19.11
N GLU A 74 -12.70 -20.90 -18.57
CA GLU A 74 -13.22 -22.26 -18.81
C GLU A 74 -14.66 -22.41 -18.31
N ALA A 75 -14.97 -21.87 -17.14
CA ALA A 75 -16.29 -21.99 -16.52
C ALA A 75 -17.41 -21.21 -17.24
N LEU A 76 -17.06 -20.19 -18.04
CA LEU A 76 -18.00 -19.43 -18.84
C LEU A 76 -18.42 -20.10 -20.18
N ASN A 77 -18.00 -21.36 -20.38
CA ASN A 77 -18.51 -22.29 -21.42
C ASN A 77 -18.62 -21.68 -22.84
N GLY A 78 -17.53 -21.04 -23.32
CA GLY A 78 -17.46 -20.50 -24.67
C GLY A 78 -17.99 -19.08 -24.86
N LYS A 79 -18.51 -18.42 -23.79
CA LYS A 79 -18.67 -16.98 -23.82
C LYS A 79 -17.28 -16.34 -23.91
N GLN A 80 -17.04 -15.57 -24.95
CA GLN A 80 -15.82 -14.78 -25.08
C GLN A 80 -15.81 -13.70 -24.00
N VAL A 81 -14.93 -13.85 -23.00
CA VAL A 81 -14.69 -12.84 -21.98
C VAL A 81 -13.34 -12.21 -22.21
N PHE A 82 -13.25 -10.87 -22.11
CA PHE A 82 -12.01 -10.14 -22.24
C PHE A 82 -11.34 -9.98 -20.87
N SER A 83 -10.15 -10.59 -20.68
CA SER A 83 -9.46 -10.59 -19.41
C SER A 83 -8.37 -9.52 -19.37
N VAL A 84 -8.48 -8.59 -18.40
CA VAL A 84 -7.57 -7.45 -18.27
C VAL A 84 -6.88 -7.43 -16.93
N PHE A 85 -5.62 -7.05 -16.93
CA PHE A 85 -4.77 -6.96 -15.76
C PHE A 85 -4.24 -5.54 -15.60
N GLY A 86 -4.33 -5.02 -14.38
CA GLY A 86 -3.82 -3.70 -14.02
C GLY A 86 -3.21 -3.71 -12.62
N GLY A 87 -2.78 -2.55 -12.15
CA GLY A 87 -2.16 -2.39 -10.85
C GLY A 87 -0.63 -2.34 -10.90
N PRO A 88 0.04 -2.42 -9.74
CA PRO A 88 1.49 -2.26 -9.67
C PRO A 88 2.27 -3.31 -10.44
N HIS A 89 1.92 -4.60 -10.33
CA HIS A 89 2.68 -5.65 -10.99
C HIS A 89 2.69 -5.49 -12.53
N PRO A 90 1.54 -5.40 -13.23
CA PRO A 90 1.53 -5.18 -14.68
C PRO A 90 2.24 -3.89 -15.11
N THR A 91 2.20 -2.86 -14.29
CA THR A 91 2.86 -1.58 -14.60
C THR A 91 4.37 -1.73 -14.70
N PHE A 92 4.98 -2.58 -13.88
CA PHE A 92 6.44 -2.79 -13.83
C PHE A 92 6.90 -4.07 -14.53
N PHE A 93 5.97 -4.99 -14.82
CA PHE A 93 6.18 -6.25 -15.55
C PHE A 93 5.18 -6.41 -16.68
N PRO A 94 5.22 -5.53 -17.67
CA PRO A 94 4.27 -5.63 -18.79
C PRO A 94 4.48 -6.90 -19.64
N GLU A 95 5.59 -7.61 -19.47
CA GLU A 95 5.87 -8.90 -20.13
C GLU A 95 4.87 -9.99 -19.73
N MET A 96 4.16 -9.83 -18.59
CA MET A 96 3.08 -10.74 -18.20
C MET A 96 1.92 -10.80 -19.22
N ILE A 97 1.88 -9.91 -20.22
CA ILE A 97 0.95 -10.01 -21.35
C ILE A 97 1.13 -11.31 -22.14
N GLU A 98 2.30 -11.96 -22.04
CA GLU A 98 2.58 -13.23 -22.71
C GLU A 98 1.89 -14.43 -22.04
N GLU A 99 1.45 -14.28 -20.78
CA GLU A 99 0.76 -15.35 -20.05
C GLU A 99 -0.53 -15.78 -20.71
N PRO A 100 -0.88 -17.08 -20.64
CA PRO A 100 -2.12 -17.59 -21.21
C PRO A 100 -3.36 -16.91 -20.59
N GLY A 101 -4.30 -16.52 -21.47
CA GLY A 101 -5.57 -15.93 -21.05
C GLY A 101 -5.51 -14.46 -20.67
N VAL A 102 -4.36 -13.79 -20.79
CA VAL A 102 -4.23 -12.34 -20.67
C VAL A 102 -4.52 -11.70 -22.03
N ASP A 103 -5.63 -10.97 -22.16
CA ASP A 103 -6.01 -10.31 -23.43
C ASP A 103 -5.51 -8.85 -23.46
N GLY A 104 -5.49 -8.19 -22.30
CA GLY A 104 -5.03 -6.81 -22.18
C GLY A 104 -4.40 -6.52 -20.83
N LEU A 105 -3.44 -5.57 -20.85
CA LEU A 105 -2.68 -5.16 -19.70
C LEU A 105 -2.60 -3.63 -19.66
N CYS A 106 -2.98 -3.03 -18.52
CA CYS A 106 -2.92 -1.59 -18.32
C CYS A 106 -1.64 -1.17 -17.60
N VAL A 107 -0.85 -0.30 -18.23
CA VAL A 107 0.36 0.30 -17.65
C VAL A 107 0.04 1.68 -17.10
N GLY A 108 0.25 1.90 -15.80
CA GLY A 108 0.03 3.19 -15.13
C GLY A 108 -1.40 3.45 -14.68
N GLU A 109 -1.87 4.72 -14.75
CA GLU A 109 -3.23 5.10 -14.33
C GLU A 109 -4.28 4.49 -15.25
N GLY A 110 -5.33 3.92 -14.67
CA GLY A 110 -6.31 3.11 -15.38
C GLY A 110 -7.67 3.77 -15.64
N GLU A 111 -8.00 4.92 -15.05
CA GLU A 111 -9.35 5.50 -15.06
C GLU A 111 -9.86 5.77 -16.46
N GLY A 112 -9.13 6.58 -17.21
CA GLY A 112 -9.51 6.85 -18.61
C GLY A 112 -9.34 5.62 -19.53
N PRO A 113 -8.19 4.89 -19.43
CA PRO A 113 -7.96 3.70 -20.23
C PRO A 113 -9.05 2.64 -20.14
N ILE A 114 -9.55 2.34 -18.93
CA ILE A 114 -10.56 1.28 -18.76
C ILE A 114 -11.92 1.69 -19.35
N VAL A 115 -12.29 2.97 -19.27
CA VAL A 115 -13.51 3.49 -19.87
C VAL A 115 -13.42 3.44 -21.40
N ASP A 116 -12.28 3.85 -21.98
CA ASP A 116 -12.06 3.79 -23.42
C ASP A 116 -12.13 2.35 -23.93
N LEU A 117 -11.52 1.40 -23.22
CA LEU A 117 -11.57 -0.02 -23.58
C LEU A 117 -13.00 -0.58 -23.48
N ALA A 118 -13.70 -0.33 -22.37
CA ALA A 118 -15.07 -0.80 -22.19
C ALA A 118 -16.02 -0.23 -23.25
N ASN A 119 -15.89 1.05 -23.57
CA ASN A 119 -16.66 1.68 -24.64
C ASN A 119 -16.34 1.09 -26.02
N ALA A 120 -15.08 0.84 -26.34
CA ALA A 120 -14.67 0.25 -27.61
C ALA A 120 -15.25 -1.16 -27.77
N LEU A 121 -15.07 -2.03 -26.77
CA LEU A 121 -15.61 -3.40 -26.78
C LEU A 121 -17.14 -3.42 -26.84
N GLY A 122 -17.82 -2.51 -26.13
CA GLY A 122 -19.27 -2.41 -26.12
C GLY A 122 -19.87 -1.87 -27.42
N ASN A 123 -19.10 -1.12 -28.20
CA ASN A 123 -19.54 -0.48 -29.46
C ASN A 123 -19.05 -1.20 -30.74
N GLY A 124 -18.67 -2.47 -30.62
CA GLY A 124 -18.45 -3.32 -31.79
C GLY A 124 -17.01 -3.68 -32.08
N GLY A 125 -16.07 -3.48 -31.16
CA GLY A 125 -14.75 -4.07 -31.31
C GLY A 125 -13.60 -3.36 -30.60
N LEU A 126 -12.55 -4.11 -30.36
CA LEU A 126 -11.32 -3.62 -29.76
C LEU A 126 -10.63 -2.61 -30.69
N LYS A 127 -10.26 -1.47 -30.13
CA LYS A 127 -9.35 -0.52 -30.77
C LYS A 127 -7.94 -0.79 -30.24
N PRO A 128 -7.00 -1.19 -31.10
CA PRO A 128 -5.66 -1.60 -30.64
C PRO A 128 -4.78 -0.43 -30.20
N ASP A 129 -5.16 0.81 -30.47
CA ASP A 129 -4.40 2.04 -30.25
C ASP A 129 -4.77 2.81 -28.97
N ILE A 130 -5.52 2.20 -28.04
CA ILE A 130 -5.91 2.83 -26.78
C ILE A 130 -4.66 3.03 -25.89
N PRO A 131 -4.29 4.27 -25.52
CA PRO A 131 -3.13 4.53 -24.65
C PRO A 131 -3.21 3.81 -23.32
N ASN A 132 -2.06 3.50 -22.74
CA ASN A 132 -1.84 2.69 -21.53
C ASN A 132 -2.07 1.18 -21.71
N TRP A 133 -2.80 0.76 -22.73
CA TRP A 133 -3.06 -0.66 -22.93
C TRP A 133 -1.99 -1.34 -23.79
N TRP A 134 -1.52 -2.49 -23.32
CA TRP A 134 -0.87 -3.49 -24.14
C TRP A 134 -1.88 -4.58 -24.43
N PHE A 135 -1.95 -5.04 -25.69
CA PHE A 135 -2.88 -6.07 -26.11
C PHE A 135 -2.18 -7.22 -26.77
N LYS A 136 -2.72 -8.42 -26.61
CA LYS A 136 -2.30 -9.62 -27.34
C LYS A 136 -3.32 -9.91 -28.43
N LEU A 137 -2.97 -9.63 -29.68
CA LEU A 137 -3.86 -9.71 -30.85
C LEU A 137 -3.19 -10.61 -31.90
N ASP A 138 -3.88 -11.67 -32.30
CA ASP A 138 -3.43 -12.61 -33.35
C ASP A 138 -1.99 -13.11 -33.14
N GLY A 139 -1.56 -13.26 -31.90
CA GLY A 139 -0.24 -13.71 -31.51
C GLY A 139 0.82 -12.59 -31.45
N GLU A 140 0.48 -11.36 -31.80
CA GLU A 140 1.34 -10.18 -31.69
C GLU A 140 1.00 -9.35 -30.46
N ILE A 141 2.01 -8.68 -29.88
CA ILE A 141 1.83 -7.78 -28.73
C ILE A 141 1.88 -6.33 -29.22
N VAL A 142 0.73 -5.66 -29.15
CA VAL A 142 0.60 -4.23 -29.41
C VAL A 142 0.90 -3.47 -28.11
N ARG A 143 1.89 -2.56 -28.15
CA ARG A 143 2.34 -1.77 -26.99
C ARG A 143 2.02 -0.30 -27.21
N ASN A 144 1.05 0.23 -26.49
CA ASN A 144 0.71 1.64 -26.61
C ASN A 144 1.44 2.48 -25.54
N PRO A 145 1.75 3.76 -25.84
CA PRO A 145 2.35 4.67 -24.87
C PRO A 145 1.35 5.01 -23.77
N VAL A 146 1.85 5.41 -22.61
CA VAL A 146 1.01 5.93 -21.52
C VAL A 146 0.52 7.34 -21.85
N ARG A 147 -0.72 7.65 -21.45
CA ARG A 147 -1.25 9.02 -21.47
C ARG A 147 -0.71 9.83 -20.30
N PRO A 148 -0.78 11.17 -20.32
CA PRO A 148 -0.45 12.00 -19.17
C PRO A 148 -1.22 11.59 -17.92
N LEU A 149 -0.62 11.82 -16.72
CA LEU A 149 -1.27 11.61 -15.44
C LEU A 149 -2.52 12.49 -15.29
N VAL A 150 -3.51 11.99 -14.57
CA VAL A 150 -4.68 12.77 -14.19
C VAL A 150 -4.23 13.93 -13.31
N ARG A 151 -4.33 15.17 -13.84
CA ARG A 151 -3.85 16.37 -13.16
C ARG A 151 -4.84 16.88 -12.11
N ASP A 152 -6.09 16.92 -12.47
CA ASP A 152 -7.18 17.32 -11.59
C ASP A 152 -7.84 16.06 -11.01
N LEU A 153 -7.39 15.67 -9.82
CA LEU A 153 -7.97 14.53 -9.09
C LEU A 153 -9.38 14.83 -8.58
N GLY A 154 -9.77 16.12 -8.52
CA GLY A 154 -11.13 16.52 -8.16
C GLY A 154 -12.14 16.30 -9.27
N SER A 155 -11.69 16.14 -10.52
CA SER A 155 -12.58 15.82 -11.65
C SER A 155 -13.01 14.36 -11.70
N LEU A 156 -12.37 13.48 -10.93
CA LEU A 156 -12.76 12.07 -10.82
C LEU A 156 -13.97 11.93 -9.88
N PRO A 157 -14.92 11.04 -10.18
CA PRO A 157 -16.00 10.72 -9.25
C PRO A 157 -15.43 10.13 -7.95
N HIS A 158 -16.19 10.23 -6.85
CA HIS A 158 -15.79 9.59 -5.61
C HIS A 158 -15.64 8.06 -5.78
N PRO A 159 -14.66 7.42 -5.12
CA PRO A 159 -14.48 5.97 -5.19
C PRO A 159 -15.77 5.21 -4.81
N ASP A 160 -16.11 4.19 -5.57
CA ASP A 160 -17.32 3.37 -5.38
C ASP A 160 -17.20 2.47 -4.15
N ARG A 161 -17.55 3.02 -3.01
CA ARG A 161 -17.51 2.29 -1.74
C ARG A 161 -18.59 1.23 -1.61
N GLU A 162 -19.72 1.39 -2.30
CA GLU A 162 -20.80 0.40 -2.27
C GLU A 162 -20.37 -0.92 -2.89
N LEU A 163 -19.51 -0.90 -3.90
CA LEU A 163 -18.94 -2.10 -4.51
C LEU A 163 -18.27 -3.00 -3.45
N ILE A 164 -17.53 -2.38 -2.53
CA ILE A 164 -16.81 -3.10 -1.45
C ILE A 164 -17.72 -3.35 -0.26
N TYR A 165 -18.39 -2.32 0.24
CA TYR A 165 -19.19 -2.42 1.47
C TYR A 165 -20.45 -3.26 1.30
N GLY A 166 -20.97 -3.40 0.08
CA GLY A 166 -22.05 -4.32 -0.23
C GLY A 166 -21.68 -5.79 0.01
N LYS A 167 -20.40 -6.14 -0.16
CA LYS A 167 -19.90 -7.51 0.00
C LYS A 167 -19.04 -7.73 1.24
N HIS A 168 -18.31 -6.72 1.71
CA HIS A 168 -17.34 -6.87 2.78
C HIS A 168 -17.85 -6.28 4.11
N GLU A 169 -18.55 -7.09 4.90
CA GLU A 169 -19.20 -6.66 6.15
C GLU A 169 -18.23 -6.01 7.15
N TYR A 170 -17.02 -6.56 7.33
CA TYR A 170 -16.04 -5.99 8.26
C TYR A 170 -15.66 -4.55 7.86
N LEU A 171 -15.33 -4.30 6.59
CA LEU A 171 -14.96 -2.96 6.12
C LEU A 171 -16.16 -2.00 6.16
N ARG A 172 -17.35 -2.48 5.82
CA ARG A 172 -18.58 -1.69 5.93
C ARG A 172 -18.79 -1.17 7.35
N ASN A 173 -18.60 -2.03 8.36
CA ASN A 173 -18.84 -1.72 9.77
C ASN A 173 -17.61 -1.13 10.49
N ALA A 174 -16.44 -1.11 9.84
CA ALA A 174 -15.23 -0.53 10.40
C ALA A 174 -15.41 0.98 10.63
N ARG A 175 -14.98 1.46 11.81
CA ARG A 175 -15.03 2.88 12.18
C ARG A 175 -13.83 3.67 11.66
N ILE A 176 -12.81 2.98 11.20
CA ILE A 176 -11.63 3.54 10.54
C ILE A 176 -11.74 3.20 9.07
N LYS A 177 -11.67 4.20 8.21
CA LYS A 177 -11.75 4.00 6.75
C LYS A 177 -10.64 4.76 6.05
N HIS A 178 -10.20 4.19 4.91
CA HIS A 178 -9.08 4.72 4.13
C HIS A 178 -9.57 5.66 3.04
N PHE A 179 -8.87 6.78 2.91
CA PHE A 179 -9.10 7.81 1.91
C PHE A 179 -7.78 8.20 1.24
N MET A 180 -7.87 8.79 0.06
CA MET A 180 -6.72 9.28 -0.68
C MET A 180 -6.92 10.74 -1.05
N GLY A 181 -6.07 11.62 -0.50
CA GLY A 181 -6.06 13.04 -0.77
C GLY A 181 -5.05 13.46 -1.83
N SER A 182 -4.10 12.57 -2.17
CA SER A 182 -3.07 12.87 -3.17
C SER A 182 -2.54 11.61 -3.84
N ARG A 183 -1.87 11.77 -4.97
CA ARG A 183 -1.14 10.69 -5.67
C ARG A 183 0.29 11.09 -5.90
N GLY A 184 1.21 10.17 -5.57
CA GLY A 184 2.62 10.27 -5.84
C GLY A 184 3.42 11.11 -4.86
N CYS A 185 4.74 11.00 -4.96
CA CYS A 185 5.71 11.61 -4.07
C CYS A 185 6.88 12.20 -4.90
N PRO A 186 7.35 13.42 -4.63
CA PRO A 186 8.43 14.06 -5.42
C PRO A 186 9.82 13.46 -5.14
N TYR A 187 9.96 12.63 -4.11
CA TYR A 187 11.24 12.06 -3.69
C TYR A 187 11.67 10.87 -4.55
N GLN A 188 12.97 10.54 -4.48
CA GLN A 188 13.61 9.52 -5.32
C GLN A 188 14.22 8.39 -4.48
N CYS A 189 13.50 7.94 -3.44
CA CYS A 189 13.94 6.81 -2.63
C CYS A 189 14.07 5.54 -3.48
N THR A 190 15.23 4.88 -3.44
CA THR A 190 15.60 3.78 -4.35
C THR A 190 14.76 2.52 -4.19
N TYR A 191 14.17 2.32 -3.01
CA TYR A 191 13.31 1.18 -2.69
C TYR A 191 11.83 1.41 -3.04
N CYS A 192 11.47 2.65 -3.43
CA CYS A 192 10.09 3.07 -3.57
C CYS A 192 9.62 2.99 -5.03
N PHE A 193 8.45 2.40 -5.24
CA PHE A 193 7.85 2.30 -6.55
C PHE A 193 7.52 3.67 -7.18
N ASN A 194 7.28 4.71 -6.37
CA ASN A 194 7.03 6.06 -6.88
C ASN A 194 8.18 6.57 -7.77
N HIS A 195 9.43 6.28 -7.37
CA HIS A 195 10.58 6.63 -8.20
C HIS A 195 10.54 5.89 -9.55
N ALA A 196 10.29 4.57 -9.52
CA ALA A 196 10.17 3.76 -10.73
C ALA A 196 8.96 4.19 -11.59
N TYR A 197 7.83 4.50 -10.97
CA TYR A 197 6.62 4.97 -11.64
C TYR A 197 6.87 6.23 -12.46
N TYR A 198 7.61 7.20 -11.91
CA TYR A 198 7.97 8.41 -12.64
C TYR A 198 9.02 8.24 -13.74
N GLN A 199 9.66 7.08 -13.84
CA GLN A 199 10.44 6.74 -15.04
C GLN A 199 9.52 6.48 -16.25
N ILE A 200 8.30 6.00 -16.01
CA ILE A 200 7.27 5.82 -17.04
C ILE A 200 6.73 7.20 -17.48
N TYR A 201 6.55 8.12 -16.52
CA TYR A 201 5.98 9.46 -16.72
C TYR A 201 7.05 10.58 -16.65
N LYS A 202 8.13 10.45 -17.43
CA LYS A 202 9.37 11.28 -17.33
C LYS A 202 9.17 12.79 -17.34
N LYS A 203 8.09 13.30 -17.95
CA LYS A 203 7.83 14.74 -18.12
C LYS A 203 6.75 15.27 -17.19
N GLU A 204 6.21 14.41 -16.33
CA GLU A 204 5.09 14.79 -15.50
C GLU A 204 5.53 15.36 -14.15
N ARG A 205 4.71 16.29 -13.61
CA ARG A 205 4.90 16.80 -12.24
C ARG A 205 4.64 15.69 -11.24
N ARG A 206 5.54 15.53 -10.29
CA ARG A 206 5.46 14.51 -9.24
C ARG A 206 4.61 15.03 -8.07
N GLY A 207 3.59 14.28 -7.73
CA GLY A 207 2.66 14.60 -6.65
C GLY A 207 1.52 15.52 -7.10
N ASN A 208 0.30 15.00 -7.07
CA ASN A 208 -0.95 15.72 -7.33
C ASN A 208 -1.83 15.60 -6.09
N GLN A 209 -2.44 16.71 -5.66
CA GLN A 209 -3.41 16.72 -4.56
C GLN A 209 -4.82 16.92 -5.09
N ARG A 210 -5.77 16.30 -4.42
CA ARG A 210 -7.19 16.58 -4.60
C ARG A 210 -7.53 17.93 -3.97
N PRO A 211 -8.48 18.68 -4.51
CA PRO A 211 -9.07 19.83 -3.83
C PRO A 211 -9.56 19.43 -2.43
N VAL A 212 -9.33 20.29 -1.43
CA VAL A 212 -9.73 20.05 -0.03
C VAL A 212 -11.24 19.81 0.06
N GLU A 213 -12.04 20.61 -0.66
CA GLU A 213 -13.49 20.45 -0.73
C GLU A 213 -13.91 19.05 -1.20
N SER A 214 -13.29 18.53 -2.27
CA SER A 214 -13.59 17.18 -2.80
C SER A 214 -13.34 16.07 -1.76
N ILE A 215 -12.30 16.21 -0.92
CA ILE A 215 -12.03 15.25 0.15
C ILE A 215 -13.07 15.37 1.26
N ILE A 216 -13.43 16.58 1.66
CA ILE A 216 -14.45 16.87 2.67
C ILE A 216 -15.80 16.30 2.25
N ASP A 217 -16.18 16.49 1.00
CA ASP A 217 -17.44 15.99 0.45
C ASP A 217 -17.50 14.46 0.46
N GLU A 218 -16.42 13.78 0.02
CA GLU A 218 -16.35 12.32 0.08
C GLU A 218 -16.46 11.81 1.51
N VAL A 219 -15.70 12.39 2.45
CA VAL A 219 -15.69 11.95 3.84
C VAL A 219 -17.07 12.16 4.50
N ASN A 220 -17.72 13.29 4.26
CA ASN A 220 -19.04 13.57 4.78
C ASN A 220 -20.10 12.65 4.16
N TRP A 221 -20.02 12.38 2.86
CA TRP A 221 -20.87 11.39 2.22
C TRP A 221 -20.69 10.01 2.84
N VAL A 222 -19.46 9.54 2.99
CA VAL A 222 -19.16 8.24 3.61
C VAL A 222 -19.71 8.17 5.03
N ARG A 223 -19.50 9.23 5.85
CA ARG A 223 -20.00 9.30 7.23
C ARG A 223 -21.53 9.30 7.32
N SER A 224 -22.21 9.80 6.31
CA SER A 224 -23.68 9.79 6.26
C SER A 224 -24.25 8.39 5.99
N GLN A 225 -23.47 7.49 5.38
CA GLN A 225 -23.92 6.16 4.97
C GLN A 225 -23.40 5.04 5.89
N TRP A 226 -22.19 5.17 6.45
CA TRP A 226 -21.51 4.11 7.20
C TRP A 226 -20.80 4.66 8.44
N PRO A 227 -20.53 3.81 9.46
CA PRO A 227 -19.73 4.22 10.61
C PRO A 227 -18.37 4.78 10.18
N LEU A 228 -18.03 5.97 10.69
CA LEU A 228 -16.74 6.61 10.46
C LEU A 228 -16.38 7.49 11.66
N GLU A 229 -15.30 7.16 12.36
CA GLU A 229 -14.82 7.89 13.54
C GLU A 229 -13.35 8.33 13.39
N HIS A 230 -12.62 7.71 12.45
CA HIS A 230 -11.22 8.02 12.21
C HIS A 230 -10.92 7.88 10.71
N VAL A 231 -10.30 8.88 10.12
CA VAL A 231 -9.90 8.90 8.73
C VAL A 231 -8.44 8.47 8.60
N PHE A 232 -8.16 7.53 7.72
CA PHE A 232 -6.82 7.09 7.42
C PHE A 232 -6.43 7.53 6.01
N PHE A 233 -5.62 8.59 5.88
CA PHE A 233 -5.09 9.00 4.59
C PHE A 233 -3.93 8.09 4.19
N ILE A 234 -4.06 7.44 3.02
CA ILE A 234 -3.05 6.52 2.47
C ILE A 234 -2.07 7.22 1.53
N ASP A 235 -2.10 8.53 1.48
CA ASP A 235 -1.24 9.35 0.65
C ASP A 235 0.23 8.99 0.87
N ASP A 236 1.03 8.98 -0.19
CA ASP A 236 2.47 8.74 -0.09
C ASP A 236 3.17 9.81 0.77
N LEU A 237 2.71 11.05 0.67
CA LEU A 237 3.19 12.18 1.46
C LEU A 237 2.14 13.28 1.51
N PHE A 238 1.53 13.49 2.68
CA PHE A 238 0.40 14.39 2.87
C PHE A 238 0.78 15.87 2.90
N ILE A 239 1.96 16.18 3.44
CA ILE A 239 2.39 17.57 3.80
C ILE A 239 3.24 18.26 2.71
N ILE A 240 3.05 17.93 1.42
CA ILE A 240 3.92 18.45 0.36
C ILE A 240 3.75 19.99 0.19
N TYR A 241 2.51 20.44 0.00
CA TYR A 241 2.19 21.80 -0.38
C TYR A 241 1.64 22.58 0.81
N ASP A 242 2.22 23.78 1.07
CA ASP A 242 1.85 24.60 2.22
C ASP A 242 0.44 25.18 2.08
N ASP A 243 0.12 25.80 0.94
CA ASP A 243 -1.18 26.42 0.69
C ASP A 243 -2.34 25.41 0.86
N TRP A 244 -2.15 24.20 0.35
CA TRP A 244 -3.13 23.14 0.49
C TRP A 244 -3.28 22.68 1.95
N LEU A 245 -2.16 22.53 2.66
CA LEU A 245 -2.17 22.10 4.07
C LEU A 245 -2.80 23.17 4.97
N GLU A 246 -2.57 24.45 4.68
CA GLU A 246 -3.19 25.58 5.38
C GLU A 246 -4.72 25.57 5.16
N GLU A 247 -5.16 25.42 3.90
CA GLU A 247 -6.57 25.31 3.55
C GLU A 247 -7.22 24.10 4.25
N PHE A 248 -6.57 22.95 4.21
CA PHE A 248 -7.04 21.72 4.89
C PHE A 248 -7.15 21.94 6.41
N ALA A 249 -6.14 22.53 7.04
CA ALA A 249 -6.13 22.83 8.48
C ALA A 249 -7.16 23.87 8.91
N ASP A 250 -7.65 24.67 7.97
CA ASP A 250 -8.71 25.66 8.24
C ASP A 250 -10.11 25.09 8.02
N GLN A 251 -10.31 24.27 6.99
CA GLN A 251 -11.61 23.77 6.61
C GLN A 251 -11.99 22.46 7.34
N TRP A 252 -11.05 21.52 7.46
CA TRP A 252 -11.31 20.20 8.00
C TRP A 252 -11.93 20.18 9.41
N PRO A 253 -11.41 20.95 10.41
CA PRO A 253 -11.98 20.98 11.74
C PRO A 253 -13.43 21.49 11.78
N LYS A 254 -13.78 22.38 10.85
CA LYS A 254 -15.10 23.02 10.80
C LYS A 254 -16.13 22.15 10.11
N GLN A 255 -15.75 21.40 9.08
CA GLN A 255 -16.68 20.70 8.21
C GLN A 255 -16.71 19.18 8.45
N VAL A 256 -15.60 18.59 8.93
CA VAL A 256 -15.48 17.16 9.23
C VAL A 256 -15.23 16.92 10.71
N GLY A 257 -14.15 17.49 11.26
CA GLY A 257 -13.81 17.42 12.67
C GLY A 257 -13.42 16.03 13.18
N LEU A 258 -13.16 15.07 12.29
CA LEU A 258 -12.70 13.72 12.66
C LEU A 258 -11.20 13.69 12.82
N PRO A 259 -10.67 12.91 13.79
CA PRO A 259 -9.24 12.64 13.88
C PRO A 259 -8.77 11.86 12.65
N PHE A 260 -7.51 12.09 12.26
CA PHE A 260 -6.96 11.41 11.11
C PHE A 260 -5.52 10.94 11.30
N PHE A 261 -5.12 10.02 10.42
CA PHE A 261 -3.77 9.54 10.21
C PHE A 261 -3.27 10.00 8.83
N CYS A 262 -1.98 10.37 8.71
CA CYS A 262 -1.34 10.65 7.42
C CYS A 262 0.17 10.37 7.43
N ASN A 263 0.78 10.31 6.24
CA ASN A 263 2.22 10.10 6.08
C ASN A 263 2.97 11.44 5.99
N VAL A 264 4.09 11.53 6.69
CA VAL A 264 4.96 12.72 6.77
C VAL A 264 6.44 12.37 6.56
N ARG A 265 7.28 13.39 6.37
CA ARG A 265 8.74 13.25 6.32
C ARG A 265 9.41 14.15 7.35
N ALA A 266 10.44 13.63 8.01
CA ALA A 266 11.18 14.33 9.05
C ALA A 266 11.88 15.60 8.54
N ASP A 267 12.54 15.53 7.39
CA ASP A 267 13.23 16.68 6.78
C ASP A 267 12.30 17.84 6.47
N LEU A 268 11.06 17.57 6.03
CA LEU A 268 10.06 18.61 5.80
C LEU A 268 9.61 19.29 7.09
N LEU A 269 9.36 18.49 8.14
CA LEU A 269 8.93 19.01 9.44
C LEU A 269 10.01 19.84 10.12
N VAL A 270 11.29 19.44 10.00
CA VAL A 270 12.40 20.20 10.56
C VAL A 270 12.66 21.47 9.79
N ARG A 271 12.55 21.41 8.47
CA ARG A 271 12.73 22.60 7.61
C ARG A 271 11.57 23.60 7.73
N TRP A 272 10.36 23.12 7.94
CA TRP A 272 9.13 23.90 8.06
C TRP A 272 8.30 23.46 9.28
N PRO A 273 8.71 23.87 10.51
CA PRO A 273 8.09 23.42 11.75
C PRO A 273 6.59 23.75 11.87
N HIS A 274 6.13 24.84 11.23
CA HIS A 274 4.71 25.22 11.19
C HIS A 274 3.81 24.13 10.63
N LYS A 275 4.33 23.21 9.79
CA LYS A 275 3.55 22.06 9.29
C LYS A 275 3.07 21.13 10.41
N ALA A 276 3.85 20.96 11.49
CA ALA A 276 3.41 20.21 12.66
C ALA A 276 2.24 20.91 13.38
N GLU A 277 2.27 22.22 13.47
CA GLU A 277 1.19 23.04 14.05
C GLU A 277 -0.07 22.98 13.18
N LEU A 278 0.07 23.04 11.84
CA LEU A 278 -1.03 22.88 10.89
C LEU A 278 -1.70 21.50 11.02
N LEU A 279 -0.91 20.44 11.12
CA LEU A 279 -1.41 19.09 11.33
C LEU A 279 -2.19 18.97 12.65
N ALA A 280 -1.65 19.54 13.74
CA ALA A 280 -2.32 19.54 15.04
C ALA A 280 -3.64 20.34 14.98
N ARG A 281 -3.64 21.52 14.35
CA ARG A 281 -4.84 22.35 14.14
C ARG A 281 -5.89 21.61 13.31
N ALA A 282 -5.48 20.85 12.30
CA ALA A 282 -6.38 20.02 11.51
C ALA A 282 -6.95 18.83 12.28
N GLY A 283 -6.36 18.44 13.41
CA GLY A 283 -6.80 17.29 14.20
C GLY A 283 -6.11 15.98 13.86
N ALA A 284 -4.87 16.03 13.32
CA ALA A 284 -4.05 14.83 13.16
C ALA A 284 -3.84 14.15 14.51
N TYR A 285 -4.28 12.91 14.65
CA TYR A 285 -4.08 12.12 15.87
C TYR A 285 -2.77 11.37 15.86
N THR A 286 -2.42 10.83 14.70
CA THR A 286 -1.17 10.09 14.48
C THR A 286 -0.65 10.38 13.08
N VAL A 287 0.66 10.45 12.96
CA VAL A 287 1.33 10.49 11.65
C VAL A 287 2.31 9.32 11.51
N SER A 288 2.58 8.92 10.28
CA SER A 288 3.63 7.95 9.96
C SER A 288 4.83 8.65 9.36
N MET A 289 6.00 8.37 9.91
CA MET A 289 7.28 8.93 9.46
C MET A 289 8.21 7.78 9.06
N GLY A 290 8.54 7.66 7.78
CA GLY A 290 9.50 6.66 7.33
C GLY A 290 10.92 7.01 7.82
N ILE A 291 11.48 6.20 8.70
CA ILE A 291 12.88 6.26 9.16
C ILE A 291 13.76 5.40 8.26
N GLU A 292 13.31 4.21 8.00
CA GLU A 292 13.83 3.12 7.17
C GLU A 292 15.13 2.52 7.72
N ALA A 293 16.17 3.32 7.96
CA ALA A 293 17.46 2.86 8.53
C ALA A 293 18.11 3.94 9.39
N ALA A 294 18.80 3.55 10.46
CA ALA A 294 19.56 4.46 11.32
C ALA A 294 20.95 4.80 10.75
N ASN A 295 21.57 3.86 10.06
CA ASN A 295 22.88 4.07 9.47
C ASN A 295 22.82 5.15 8.38
N ASP A 296 23.54 6.27 8.58
CA ASP A 296 23.50 7.44 7.70
C ASP A 296 23.97 7.12 6.27
N ARG A 297 24.98 6.25 6.12
CA ARG A 297 25.45 5.83 4.79
C ARG A 297 24.38 5.03 4.05
N ILE A 298 23.78 4.04 4.72
CA ILE A 298 22.68 3.24 4.15
C ILE A 298 21.51 4.16 3.79
N ARG A 299 21.10 5.03 4.69
CA ARG A 299 19.96 5.91 4.47
C ARG A 299 20.21 6.91 3.35
N THR A 300 21.39 7.51 3.28
CA THR A 300 21.70 8.58 2.32
C THR A 300 22.16 8.05 0.97
N GLU A 301 23.08 7.08 0.95
CA GLU A 301 23.69 6.59 -0.30
C GLU A 301 22.85 5.48 -0.93
N LEU A 302 22.47 4.46 -0.15
CA LEU A 302 21.76 3.30 -0.67
C LEU A 302 20.25 3.61 -0.89
N LEU A 303 19.59 4.19 0.10
CA LEU A 303 18.16 4.48 0.03
C LEU A 303 17.84 5.83 -0.62
N LYS A 304 18.83 6.70 -0.85
CA LYS A 304 18.67 8.10 -1.31
C LYS A 304 17.62 8.87 -0.50
N ARG A 305 17.59 8.59 0.81
CA ARG A 305 16.69 9.22 1.75
C ARG A 305 17.47 10.22 2.60
N HIS A 306 17.66 11.41 2.02
CA HIS A 306 18.52 12.48 2.56
C HIS A 306 17.90 13.12 3.81
N MET A 307 18.07 12.47 4.94
CA MET A 307 17.69 12.93 6.29
C MET A 307 18.77 12.49 7.27
N THR A 308 19.12 13.36 8.25
CA THR A 308 20.05 12.97 9.30
C THR A 308 19.34 12.35 10.50
N ARG A 309 20.11 11.68 11.36
CA ARG A 309 19.61 11.14 12.65
C ARG A 309 19.00 12.24 13.50
N GLU A 310 19.66 13.41 13.57
CA GLU A 310 19.20 14.58 14.33
C GLU A 310 17.86 15.11 13.82
N GLN A 311 17.69 15.16 12.50
CA GLN A 311 16.40 15.57 11.90
C GLN A 311 15.26 14.62 12.26
N ILE A 312 15.52 13.30 12.27
CA ILE A 312 14.52 12.31 12.66
C ILE A 312 14.11 12.50 14.13
N VAL A 313 15.09 12.65 15.03
CA VAL A 313 14.84 12.89 16.46
C VAL A 313 14.12 14.21 16.69
N GLN A 314 14.52 15.27 15.99
CA GLN A 314 13.92 16.60 16.10
C GLN A 314 12.46 16.57 15.59
N ALA A 315 12.18 15.93 14.46
CA ALA A 315 10.83 15.79 13.95
C ALA A 315 9.91 15.04 14.93
N GLY A 316 10.42 13.96 15.54
CA GLY A 316 9.69 13.23 16.58
C GLY A 316 9.38 14.10 17.81
N ARG A 317 10.25 15.05 18.18
CA ARG A 317 9.99 16.02 19.24
C ARG A 317 8.94 17.04 18.83
N LEU A 318 9.09 17.67 17.66
CA LEU A 318 8.14 18.66 17.14
C LEU A 318 6.71 18.12 17.13
N LEU A 319 6.52 16.91 16.63
CA LEU A 319 5.19 16.27 16.57
C LEU A 319 4.60 16.01 17.96
N ARG A 320 5.43 15.56 18.91
CA ARG A 320 4.96 15.35 20.28
C ARG A 320 4.63 16.64 21.02
N ASP A 321 5.40 17.67 20.81
CA ASP A 321 5.20 18.96 21.46
C ASP A 321 3.84 19.57 21.10
N VAL A 322 3.32 19.23 19.90
CA VAL A 322 1.97 19.59 19.45
C VAL A 322 0.92 18.50 19.70
N GLY A 323 1.26 17.42 20.43
CA GLY A 323 0.31 16.39 20.86
C GLY A 323 0.01 15.29 19.84
N ILE A 324 0.79 15.17 18.76
CA ILE A 324 0.59 14.16 17.70
C ILE A 324 1.42 12.89 18.01
N ASN A 325 0.77 11.74 17.94
CA ASN A 325 1.46 10.45 18.00
C ASN A 325 2.25 10.18 16.70
N VAL A 326 3.37 9.46 16.82
CA VAL A 326 4.21 9.14 15.66
C VAL A 326 4.38 7.64 15.52
N THR A 327 3.98 7.10 14.39
CA THR A 327 4.43 5.77 13.95
C THR A 327 5.63 5.91 13.03
N ALA A 328 6.44 4.85 12.92
CA ALA A 328 7.52 4.84 11.95
C ALA A 328 7.57 3.54 11.17
N THR A 329 7.89 3.64 9.87
CA THR A 329 8.26 2.51 9.04
C THR A 329 9.77 2.35 9.02
N ASN A 330 10.22 1.09 9.03
CA ASN A 330 11.64 0.72 9.04
C ASN A 330 11.84 -0.51 8.15
N ILE A 331 12.99 -0.59 7.48
CA ILE A 331 13.36 -1.69 6.60
C ILE A 331 14.57 -2.39 7.19
N LEU A 332 14.44 -3.68 7.51
CA LEU A 332 15.50 -4.51 8.04
C LEU A 332 16.09 -5.41 6.97
N GLY A 333 17.35 -5.81 7.14
CA GLY A 333 18.04 -6.69 6.23
C GLY A 333 18.26 -6.08 4.84
N LEU A 334 18.61 -4.81 4.79
CA LEU A 334 18.93 -4.11 3.54
C LEU A 334 20.21 -4.70 2.90
N PRO A 335 20.36 -4.65 1.56
CA PRO A 335 21.56 -5.11 0.89
C PRO A 335 22.83 -4.49 1.48
N GLY A 336 23.76 -5.34 1.96
CA GLY A 336 25.00 -4.90 2.58
C GLY A 336 24.89 -4.30 3.98
N SER A 337 23.71 -4.31 4.61
CA SER A 337 23.55 -4.01 6.03
C SER A 337 23.94 -5.20 6.91
N ARG A 338 24.18 -4.94 8.19
CA ARG A 338 24.41 -5.94 9.22
C ARG A 338 23.33 -5.88 10.29
N LEU A 339 23.19 -6.95 11.04
CA LEU A 339 22.27 -7.01 12.18
C LEU A 339 22.41 -5.80 13.13
N GLU A 340 23.62 -5.28 13.33
CA GLU A 340 23.86 -4.14 14.21
C GLU A 340 23.27 -2.83 13.65
N ASP A 341 23.21 -2.65 12.34
CA ASP A 341 22.53 -1.53 11.68
C ASP A 341 21.01 -1.58 11.93
N ASP A 342 20.43 -2.79 11.91
CA ASP A 342 19.02 -3.01 12.18
C ASP A 342 18.69 -2.78 13.66
N ILE A 343 19.58 -3.19 14.58
CA ILE A 343 19.43 -2.90 16.01
C ILE A 343 19.58 -1.40 16.27
N ASP A 344 20.50 -0.71 15.61
CA ASP A 344 20.62 0.74 15.74
C ASP A 344 19.36 1.46 15.18
N THR A 345 18.74 0.90 14.16
CA THR A 345 17.45 1.40 13.68
C THR A 345 16.35 1.29 14.75
N MET A 346 16.31 0.19 15.50
CA MET A 346 15.42 0.04 16.65
C MET A 346 15.71 1.10 17.73
N ARG A 347 17.00 1.36 18.03
CA ARG A 347 17.43 2.39 19.00
C ARG A 347 17.02 3.80 18.54
N LEU A 348 17.22 4.13 17.26
CA LEU A 348 16.82 5.44 16.71
C LEU A 348 15.32 5.68 16.86
N ASN A 349 14.49 4.66 16.65
CA ASN A 349 13.06 4.76 16.89
C ASN A 349 12.74 5.10 18.36
N ALA A 350 13.44 4.45 19.31
CA ALA A 350 13.29 4.73 20.73
C ALA A 350 13.77 6.15 21.10
N GLU A 351 14.90 6.60 20.54
CA GLU A 351 15.46 7.95 20.71
C GLU A 351 14.52 9.03 20.19
N ALA A 352 13.94 8.83 19.01
CA ALA A 352 12.93 9.70 18.41
C ALA A 352 11.56 9.61 19.10
N LYS A 353 11.43 8.73 20.12
CA LYS A 353 10.20 8.50 20.89
C LYS A 353 9.01 8.09 20.01
N ILE A 354 9.24 7.23 19.08
CA ILE A 354 8.20 6.68 18.21
C ILE A 354 7.17 5.90 19.05
N SER A 355 5.89 6.19 18.81
CA SER A 355 4.77 5.54 19.53
C SER A 355 4.54 4.09 19.06
N TYR A 356 4.87 3.78 17.81
CA TYR A 356 4.86 2.44 17.24
C TYR A 356 5.85 2.34 16.09
N GLY A 357 6.96 1.62 16.29
CA GLY A 357 7.93 1.28 15.25
C GLY A 357 7.50 0.02 14.51
N GLN A 358 7.12 0.14 13.25
CA GLN A 358 6.83 -0.98 12.38
C GLN A 358 8.07 -1.32 11.54
N ALA A 359 8.47 -2.58 11.56
CA ALA A 359 9.60 -3.07 10.77
C ALA A 359 9.12 -4.05 9.69
N PHE A 360 9.68 -3.88 8.50
CA PHE A 360 9.51 -4.77 7.35
C PHE A 360 10.86 -5.35 6.97
N ILE A 361 10.87 -6.57 6.45
CA ILE A 361 12.07 -7.17 5.87
C ILE A 361 12.13 -6.70 4.41
N PHE A 362 13.31 -6.27 3.99
CA PHE A 362 13.53 -5.81 2.62
C PHE A 362 13.13 -6.88 1.60
N GLN A 363 12.38 -6.46 0.60
CA GLN A 363 12.05 -7.25 -0.58
C GLN A 363 12.56 -6.51 -1.83
N PRO A 364 13.31 -7.18 -2.72
CA PRO A 364 13.86 -6.58 -3.92
C PRO A 364 12.77 -6.39 -4.99
N TYR A 365 11.84 -5.45 -4.74
CA TYR A 365 10.75 -5.21 -5.68
C TYR A 365 11.26 -4.79 -7.05
N PRO A 366 10.71 -5.38 -8.11
CA PRO A 366 11.08 -5.10 -9.47
C PRO A 366 10.77 -3.65 -9.89
N GLY A 367 11.53 -3.17 -10.88
CA GLY A 367 11.42 -1.78 -11.33
C GLY A 367 11.99 -0.75 -10.33
N THR A 368 12.30 -1.15 -9.08
CA THR A 368 12.96 -0.26 -8.13
C THR A 368 14.48 -0.31 -8.29
N GLU A 369 15.15 0.84 -8.10
CA GLU A 369 16.61 0.93 -8.20
C GLU A 369 17.29 0.02 -7.18
N LEU A 370 16.76 -0.08 -5.95
CA LEU A 370 17.32 -0.95 -4.91
C LEU A 370 17.08 -2.43 -5.20
N GLY A 371 15.96 -2.78 -5.80
CA GLY A 371 15.69 -4.16 -6.25
C GLY A 371 16.71 -4.60 -7.32
N GLN A 372 16.95 -3.74 -8.30
CA GLN A 372 17.97 -3.99 -9.32
C GLN A 372 19.38 -4.06 -8.73
N TYR A 373 19.71 -3.13 -7.81
CA TYR A 373 21.00 -3.16 -7.11
C TYR A 373 21.22 -4.47 -6.36
N ALA A 374 20.17 -5.00 -5.72
CA ALA A 374 20.26 -6.27 -4.99
C ALA A 374 20.54 -7.47 -5.92
N GLN A 375 20.00 -7.46 -7.14
CA GLN A 375 20.27 -8.48 -8.14
C GLN A 375 21.67 -8.34 -8.74
N ASP A 376 22.06 -7.14 -9.15
CA ASP A 376 23.35 -6.86 -9.82
C ASP A 376 24.56 -7.13 -8.90
N ASN A 377 24.36 -7.18 -7.58
CA ASN A 377 25.42 -7.42 -6.59
C ASN A 377 25.25 -8.75 -5.83
N ASP A 378 24.51 -9.71 -6.39
CA ASP A 378 24.32 -11.05 -5.84
C ASP A 378 23.71 -11.11 -4.42
N PHE A 379 23.01 -10.04 -4.00
CA PHE A 379 22.27 -10.05 -2.75
C PHE A 379 20.92 -10.75 -2.86
N ALA A 380 20.35 -10.86 -4.06
CA ALA A 380 19.10 -11.56 -4.30
C ALA A 380 19.34 -12.68 -5.34
N VAL A 381 18.93 -13.90 -4.99
CA VAL A 381 19.01 -15.08 -5.88
C VAL A 381 17.58 -15.56 -6.13
N GLY A 382 17.27 -15.80 -7.40
CA GLY A 382 15.95 -16.27 -7.82
C GLY A 382 15.21 -15.26 -8.70
N SER A 383 13.96 -15.60 -9.02
CA SER A 383 13.08 -14.74 -9.80
C SER A 383 12.21 -13.87 -8.90
N PHE A 384 11.58 -12.86 -9.48
CA PHE A 384 10.59 -12.06 -8.78
C PHE A 384 9.33 -12.86 -8.36
N ASP A 385 9.14 -14.05 -8.92
CA ASP A 385 8.08 -14.97 -8.50
C ASP A 385 8.31 -15.52 -7.08
N ASP A 386 9.55 -15.48 -6.59
CA ASP A 386 9.93 -15.93 -5.26
C ASP A 386 9.66 -14.85 -4.18
N ILE A 387 9.31 -13.61 -4.60
CA ILE A 387 8.99 -12.53 -3.66
C ILE A 387 7.67 -12.85 -2.96
N SER A 388 7.71 -12.88 -1.64
CA SER A 388 6.50 -13.00 -0.84
C SER A 388 5.64 -11.75 -0.95
N SER A 389 4.32 -11.93 -1.07
CA SER A 389 3.35 -10.82 -0.91
C SER A 389 3.36 -10.25 0.52
N ILE A 390 4.07 -10.90 1.46
CA ILE A 390 4.17 -10.53 2.87
C ILE A 390 5.62 -10.20 3.21
N SER A 391 5.95 -8.91 3.25
CA SER A 391 7.32 -8.39 3.48
C SER A 391 7.83 -8.44 4.93
N TRP A 392 7.20 -9.20 5.80
CA TRP A 392 7.64 -9.35 7.20
C TRP A 392 7.81 -10.80 7.64
N ASP A 393 7.81 -11.73 6.71
CA ASP A 393 7.89 -13.14 7.08
C ASP A 393 9.33 -13.64 6.98
N ARG A 394 9.91 -13.60 5.79
CA ARG A 394 11.26 -14.07 5.54
C ARG A 394 12.00 -13.19 4.55
N SER A 395 13.32 -13.15 4.69
CA SER A 395 14.19 -12.50 3.72
C SER A 395 14.45 -13.42 2.51
N VAL A 396 14.33 -12.88 1.32
CA VAL A 396 14.76 -13.53 0.07
C VAL A 396 16.22 -13.21 -0.26
N LEU A 397 16.87 -12.35 0.55
CA LEU A 397 18.27 -12.00 0.33
C LEU A 397 19.24 -13.09 0.78
N VAL A 398 20.40 -13.10 0.16
CA VAL A 398 21.57 -13.85 0.58
C VAL A 398 22.33 -13.06 1.64
N PHE A 399 22.54 -13.66 2.78
CA PHE A 399 23.37 -13.12 3.86
C PHE A 399 24.71 -13.84 3.88
N GLN A 400 25.75 -13.19 4.40
CA GLN A 400 27.06 -13.84 4.58
C GLN A 400 26.97 -15.03 5.53
N GLU A 401 26.08 -14.94 6.54
CA GLU A 401 25.83 -16.00 7.51
C GLU A 401 24.32 -16.23 7.65
N GLU A 402 23.89 -17.48 7.52
CA GLU A 402 22.49 -17.88 7.78
C GLU A 402 22.01 -17.56 9.20
N ALA A 403 22.95 -17.51 10.15
CA ALA A 403 22.66 -17.09 11.51
C ALA A 403 22.23 -15.63 11.58
N GLU A 404 22.84 -14.74 10.79
CA GLU A 404 22.50 -13.32 10.75
C GLU A 404 21.13 -13.11 10.10
N LYS A 405 20.86 -13.78 8.97
CA LYS A 405 19.55 -13.78 8.31
C LYS A 405 18.43 -14.11 9.30
N ARG A 406 18.55 -15.24 9.99
CA ARG A 406 17.59 -15.65 11.01
C ARG A 406 17.42 -14.61 12.12
N GLN A 407 18.51 -13.99 12.57
CA GLN A 407 18.46 -12.98 13.63
C GLN A 407 17.71 -11.73 13.17
N VAL A 408 17.87 -11.30 11.91
CA VAL A 408 17.10 -10.18 11.32
C VAL A 408 15.62 -10.54 11.24
N GLU A 409 15.27 -11.74 10.78
CA GLU A 409 13.89 -12.20 10.69
C GLU A 409 13.21 -12.26 12.08
N HIS A 410 13.93 -12.74 13.10
CA HIS A 410 13.43 -12.71 14.47
C HIS A 410 13.35 -11.28 15.04
N LEU A 411 14.34 -10.41 14.74
CA LEU A 411 14.33 -9.02 15.19
C LEU A 411 13.09 -8.27 14.69
N GLN A 412 12.65 -8.55 13.47
CA GLN A 412 11.41 -7.98 12.93
C GLN A 412 10.21 -8.23 13.88
N ARG A 413 10.11 -9.43 14.49
CA ARG A 413 9.04 -9.78 15.42
C ARG A 413 9.15 -9.04 16.77
N TRP A 414 10.37 -8.73 17.20
CA TRP A 414 10.65 -8.08 18.47
C TRP A 414 10.87 -6.57 18.35
N PHE A 415 10.92 -6.02 17.14
CA PHE A 415 11.30 -4.64 16.89
C PHE A 415 10.43 -3.64 17.67
N ALA A 416 9.11 -3.73 17.56
CA ALA A 416 8.20 -2.84 18.27
C ALA A 416 8.32 -2.94 19.80
N VAL A 417 8.62 -4.15 20.33
CA VAL A 417 8.88 -4.36 21.77
C VAL A 417 10.15 -3.65 22.18
N GLY A 418 11.21 -3.74 21.38
CA GLY A 418 12.49 -3.06 21.67
C GLY A 418 12.39 -1.54 21.57
N VAL A 419 11.55 -1.01 20.66
CA VAL A 419 11.26 0.44 20.58
C VAL A 419 10.52 0.92 21.82
N GLU A 420 9.51 0.19 22.28
CA GLU A 420 8.69 0.56 23.46
C GLU A 420 9.46 0.38 24.77
N TYR A 421 10.29 -0.67 24.84
CA TYR A 421 11.07 -1.03 26.05
C TYR A 421 12.56 -1.18 25.70
N PRO A 422 13.33 -0.08 25.48
CA PRO A 422 14.73 -0.14 25.04
C PRO A 422 15.65 -0.92 25.99
N TRP A 423 15.31 -0.98 27.28
CA TRP A 423 16.04 -1.73 28.29
C TRP A 423 15.97 -3.26 28.08
N LEU A 424 15.03 -3.76 27.27
CA LEU A 424 14.94 -5.17 26.88
C LEU A 424 15.91 -5.58 25.77
N GLU A 425 16.64 -4.65 25.15
CA GLU A 425 17.58 -4.97 24.07
C GLU A 425 18.52 -6.14 24.40
N PRO A 426 19.17 -6.24 25.60
CA PRO A 426 20.02 -7.38 25.92
C PRO A 426 19.29 -8.73 25.92
N VAL A 427 18.00 -8.72 26.27
CA VAL A 427 17.15 -9.92 26.23
C VAL A 427 16.78 -10.24 24.79
N ILE A 428 16.36 -9.24 24.00
CA ILE A 428 16.01 -9.39 22.58
C ILE A 428 17.20 -9.97 21.82
N ARG A 429 18.43 -9.48 22.06
CA ARG A 429 19.66 -10.01 21.46
C ARG A 429 19.92 -11.50 21.76
N ARG A 430 19.42 -12.01 22.87
CA ARG A 430 19.48 -13.45 23.18
C ARG A 430 18.38 -14.22 22.48
N LEU A 431 17.15 -13.69 22.48
CA LEU A 431 15.99 -14.31 21.86
C LEU A 431 16.17 -14.47 20.35
N ILE A 432 16.65 -13.45 19.64
CA ILE A 432 16.82 -13.51 18.19
C ILE A 432 17.86 -14.57 17.74
N LYS A 433 18.73 -15.05 18.63
CA LYS A 433 19.71 -16.12 18.36
C LYS A 433 19.09 -17.52 18.36
N LEU A 434 17.87 -17.68 18.87
CA LEU A 434 17.22 -18.98 18.87
C LEU A 434 17.04 -19.51 17.45
N PRO A 435 17.13 -20.84 17.23
CA PRO A 435 16.94 -21.42 15.91
C PRO A 435 15.48 -21.28 15.45
N HIS A 436 15.26 -21.27 14.13
CA HIS A 436 13.91 -21.47 13.59
C HIS A 436 13.37 -22.81 14.05
N HIS A 437 12.25 -22.75 14.74
CA HIS A 437 11.52 -23.91 15.22
C HIS A 437 10.02 -23.55 15.25
N PRO A 438 9.11 -24.44 14.84
CA PRO A 438 7.68 -24.12 14.75
C PRO A 438 7.10 -23.49 16.02
N LEU A 439 7.54 -23.91 17.20
CA LEU A 439 7.07 -23.35 18.47
C LEU A 439 7.64 -21.93 18.70
N VAL A 440 8.91 -21.69 18.37
CA VAL A 440 9.56 -20.37 18.53
C VAL A 440 8.92 -19.38 17.57
N ASP A 441 8.85 -19.73 16.28
CA ASP A 441 8.32 -18.88 15.23
C ASP A 441 6.84 -18.52 15.49
N LYS A 442 6.04 -19.50 15.89
CA LYS A 442 4.63 -19.30 16.26
C LYS A 442 4.47 -18.43 17.51
N SER A 443 5.33 -18.62 18.51
CA SER A 443 5.31 -17.80 19.73
C SER A 443 5.69 -16.35 19.45
N TYR A 444 6.73 -16.12 18.63
CA TYR A 444 7.16 -14.78 18.23
C TYR A 444 6.12 -14.08 17.37
N TRP A 445 5.51 -14.79 16.41
CA TRP A 445 4.39 -14.29 15.63
C TRP A 445 3.22 -13.87 16.53
N PHE A 446 2.86 -14.70 17.50
CA PHE A 446 1.75 -14.41 18.42
C PHE A 446 2.05 -13.19 19.30
N ILE A 447 3.25 -13.09 19.87
CA ILE A 447 3.69 -11.94 20.67
C ILE A 447 3.66 -10.68 19.80
N HIS A 448 4.21 -10.74 18.58
CA HIS A 448 4.18 -9.63 17.62
C HIS A 448 2.74 -9.15 17.34
N LYS A 449 1.84 -10.05 17.02
CA LYS A 449 0.43 -9.70 16.71
C LYS A 449 -0.29 -9.09 17.92
N LEU A 450 -0.14 -9.67 19.11
CA LEU A 450 -0.72 -9.12 20.34
C LEU A 450 -0.17 -7.74 20.65
N PHE A 451 1.14 -7.57 20.58
CA PHE A 451 1.79 -6.31 20.92
C PHE A 451 1.47 -5.22 19.89
N LYS A 452 1.46 -5.58 18.61
CA LYS A 452 0.97 -4.70 17.53
C LYS A 452 -0.46 -4.23 17.81
N GLY A 453 -1.39 -5.15 18.08
CA GLY A 453 -2.78 -4.82 18.39
C GLY A 453 -2.91 -3.90 19.62
N TYR A 454 -2.14 -4.17 20.67
CA TYR A 454 -2.10 -3.34 21.87
C TYR A 454 -1.66 -1.89 21.57
N LEU A 455 -0.52 -1.71 20.86
CA LEU A 455 -0.01 -0.38 20.54
C LEU A 455 -0.90 0.37 19.55
N LEU A 456 -1.43 -0.30 18.52
CA LEU A 456 -2.34 0.31 17.56
C LEU A 456 -3.59 0.86 18.27
N ASN A 457 -4.23 0.05 19.13
CA ASN A 457 -5.41 0.48 19.87
C ASN A 457 -5.12 1.58 20.91
N ARG A 458 -3.92 1.56 21.52
CA ARG A 458 -3.59 2.51 22.60
C ARG A 458 -3.10 3.86 22.09
N ARG A 459 -2.32 3.88 20.99
CA ARG A 459 -1.54 5.05 20.56
C ARG A 459 -1.75 5.49 19.12
N VAL A 460 -2.15 4.58 18.23
CA VAL A 460 -2.24 4.88 16.81
C VAL A 460 -3.65 5.30 16.40
N TYR A 461 -4.66 4.62 16.92
CA TYR A 461 -6.04 4.96 16.61
C TYR A 461 -6.68 5.80 17.71
N ALA A 462 -7.34 6.88 17.31
CA ALA A 462 -8.12 7.73 18.23
C ALA A 462 -9.35 6.96 18.77
N THR A 463 -9.97 6.18 17.90
CA THR A 463 -11.11 5.33 18.23
C THR A 463 -10.67 4.16 19.11
N LYS A 464 -11.30 4.01 20.27
CA LYS A 464 -11.07 2.86 21.15
C LYS A 464 -12.04 1.75 20.80
N PHE A 465 -11.49 0.58 20.50
CA PHE A 465 -12.31 -0.59 20.22
C PHE A 465 -12.82 -1.22 21.52
N ASP A 466 -14.09 -1.55 21.52
CA ASP A 466 -14.66 -2.43 22.55
C ASP A 466 -14.16 -3.88 22.36
N PRO A 467 -14.37 -4.79 23.32
CA PRO A 467 -13.88 -6.17 23.24
C PRO A 467 -14.40 -6.93 22.01
N TRP A 468 -15.62 -6.68 21.55
CA TRP A 468 -16.19 -7.33 20.38
C TRP A 468 -15.58 -6.83 19.09
N GLN A 469 -15.32 -5.54 19.00
CA GLN A 469 -14.63 -4.92 17.87
C GLN A 469 -13.18 -5.38 17.79
N LEU A 470 -12.48 -5.49 18.94
CA LEU A 470 -11.14 -6.07 18.99
C LEU A 470 -11.14 -7.52 18.52
N PHE A 471 -12.13 -8.30 18.93
CA PHE A 471 -12.29 -9.68 18.47
C PHE A 471 -12.57 -9.76 16.95
N ALA A 472 -13.49 -8.94 16.44
CA ALA A 472 -13.80 -8.89 15.01
C ALA A 472 -12.58 -8.47 14.18
N THR A 473 -11.85 -7.44 14.65
CA THR A 473 -10.60 -6.98 14.02
C THR A 473 -9.53 -8.08 14.06
N ALA A 474 -9.33 -8.71 15.21
CA ALA A 474 -8.40 -9.81 15.34
C ALA A 474 -8.78 -10.96 14.40
N LYS A 475 -10.05 -11.38 14.37
CA LYS A 475 -10.56 -12.42 13.49
C LYS A 475 -10.33 -12.10 12.01
N HIS A 476 -10.54 -10.84 11.60
CA HIS A 476 -10.28 -10.39 10.23
C HIS A 476 -8.79 -10.50 9.89
N PHE A 477 -7.91 -9.91 10.69
CA PHE A 477 -6.46 -9.92 10.43
C PHE A 477 -5.77 -11.27 10.68
N PHE A 478 -6.35 -12.15 11.51
CA PHE A 478 -5.83 -13.51 11.68
C PHE A 478 -6.22 -14.44 10.52
N ARG A 479 -7.35 -14.18 9.86
CA ARG A 479 -7.76 -14.93 8.66
C ARG A 479 -6.97 -14.54 7.42
N MET A 480 -6.57 -13.30 7.34
CA MET A 480 -5.63 -12.86 6.32
C MET A 480 -4.24 -13.23 6.81
N ASN A 481 -3.48 -13.96 6.01
CA ASN A 481 -2.08 -14.32 6.28
C ASN A 481 -1.18 -13.06 6.30
N ALA A 482 -1.73 -11.93 6.72
CA ALA A 482 -1.07 -10.64 6.80
C ALA A 482 -0.54 -10.34 8.20
#